data_586dcea36627f683db76a504513de3e3
#
_entry.id   586dcea36627f683db76a504513de3e3
#
_cell.length_a   1.000
_cell.length_b   1.000
_cell.length_c   1.000
_cell.angle_alpha   90.00
_cell.angle_beta   90.00
_cell.angle_gamma   90.00
#
_symmetry.space_group_name_H-M   'P 1'
#
loop_
_entity.id
_entity.type
_entity.pdbx_description
1 polymer ?
#
loop_
_entity_poly.entity_id
_entity_poly.type
_entity_poly.pdbx_seq_one_letter_code
_entity_poly.pdbx_strand_id
1 'polypeptide(L)'
;MITRLSTLFLRTLREDPADAEVPSHKLLVRAGYVRRAAPGVYSWLPLGLRALRKIEGVVREEMDAMGGQELLFPALLPREPYEATNRWAEYGDDLFRLKDRKGADMLLGPTHEEMFTTAVKDLYSSYKDFPVTLYQ
;
A
#
# COMPACT_ATOMS: atom_id res chain seq x y z
N MET A 1 -20.61 -6.26 -17.25
CA MET A 1 -20.31 -7.73 -17.12
C MET A 1 -21.15 -8.30 -15.99
N ILE A 2 -21.90 -9.39 -16.23
CA ILE A 2 -22.69 -10.07 -15.20
C ILE A 2 -21.78 -11.05 -14.46
N THR A 3 -21.74 -10.93 -13.13
CA THR A 3 -21.00 -11.86 -12.25
C THR A 3 -21.98 -12.91 -11.73
N ARG A 4 -21.70 -14.18 -11.96
CA ARG A 4 -22.52 -15.31 -11.47
C ARG A 4 -21.84 -15.96 -10.28
N LEU A 5 -22.56 -16.17 -9.18
CA LEU A 5 -22.02 -16.80 -7.99
C LEU A 5 -21.56 -18.25 -8.24
N SER A 6 -22.19 -18.95 -9.19
CA SER A 6 -21.82 -20.32 -9.56
C SER A 6 -20.42 -20.46 -10.17
N THR A 7 -19.89 -19.37 -10.75
CA THR A 7 -18.56 -19.33 -11.37
C THR A 7 -17.56 -18.42 -10.67
N LEU A 8 -18.02 -17.68 -9.67
CA LEU A 8 -17.16 -16.80 -8.90
C LEU A 8 -16.31 -17.61 -7.91
N PHE A 9 -15.02 -17.29 -7.85
CA PHE A 9 -14.13 -17.83 -6.82
C PHE A 9 -14.48 -17.24 -5.46
N LEU A 10 -15.47 -17.84 -4.81
CA LEU A 10 -16.06 -17.38 -3.55
C LEU A 10 -16.45 -18.58 -2.68
N ARG A 11 -16.11 -18.52 -1.40
CA ARG A 11 -16.63 -19.38 -0.35
C ARG A 11 -16.86 -18.55 0.91
N THR A 12 -18.06 -18.61 1.44
CA THR A 12 -18.42 -17.99 2.72
C THR A 12 -18.17 -18.95 3.87
N LEU A 13 -18.01 -18.41 5.07
CA LEU A 13 -17.88 -19.18 6.31
C LEU A 13 -19.10 -18.95 7.19
N ARG A 14 -19.53 -19.98 7.92
CA ARG A 14 -20.62 -19.89 8.90
C ARG A 14 -20.14 -19.31 10.22
N GLU A 15 -18.96 -19.70 10.64
CA GLU A 15 -18.37 -19.35 11.92
C GLU A 15 -17.42 -18.16 11.79
N ASP A 16 -17.26 -17.42 12.88
CA ASP A 16 -16.28 -16.35 12.96
C ASP A 16 -14.87 -16.95 12.99
N PRO A 17 -13.91 -16.34 12.30
CA PRO A 17 -12.50 -16.73 12.44
C PRO A 17 -12.03 -16.46 13.88
N ALA A 18 -11.27 -17.41 14.44
CA ALA A 18 -10.85 -17.36 15.83
C ALA A 18 -9.93 -16.16 16.16
N ASP A 19 -9.27 -15.62 15.15
CA ASP A 19 -8.34 -14.50 15.24
C ASP A 19 -8.97 -13.13 14.91
N ALA A 20 -10.27 -13.10 14.60
CA ALA A 20 -10.96 -11.86 14.28
C ALA A 20 -11.70 -11.32 15.52
N GLU A 21 -11.27 -10.19 16.02
CA GLU A 21 -11.90 -9.54 17.18
C GLU A 21 -12.98 -8.55 16.75
N VAL A 22 -12.68 -7.69 15.77
CA VAL A 22 -13.58 -6.61 15.34
C VAL A 22 -14.62 -7.09 14.31
N PRO A 23 -15.85 -6.55 14.35
CA PRO A 23 -16.95 -7.00 13.47
C PRO A 23 -16.63 -6.90 11.99
N SER A 24 -15.94 -5.84 11.54
CA SER A 24 -15.56 -5.67 10.14
C SER A 24 -14.63 -6.76 9.63
N HIS A 25 -13.64 -7.17 10.43
CA HIS A 25 -12.75 -8.28 10.10
C HIS A 25 -13.52 -9.61 10.00
N LYS A 26 -14.38 -9.90 10.99
CA LYS A 26 -15.25 -11.09 10.96
C LYS A 26 -16.07 -11.16 9.68
N LEU A 27 -16.74 -10.06 9.33
CA LEU A 27 -17.59 -9.99 8.14
C LEU A 27 -16.80 -10.14 6.84
N LEU A 28 -15.64 -9.48 6.70
CA LEU A 28 -14.79 -9.58 5.52
C LEU A 28 -14.29 -11.01 5.28
N VAL A 29 -13.88 -11.70 6.33
CA VAL A 29 -13.44 -13.09 6.23
C VAL A 29 -14.62 -14.03 5.95
N ARG A 30 -15.73 -13.89 6.67
CA ARG A 30 -16.93 -14.74 6.49
C ARG A 30 -17.55 -14.56 5.11
N ALA A 31 -17.63 -13.33 4.61
CA ALA A 31 -18.16 -13.04 3.28
C ALA A 31 -17.24 -13.46 2.13
N GLY A 32 -16.03 -13.92 2.42
CA GLY A 32 -15.07 -14.31 1.39
C GLY A 32 -14.46 -13.13 0.63
N TYR A 33 -14.27 -12.01 1.30
CA TYR A 33 -13.60 -10.83 0.74
C TYR A 33 -12.09 -10.91 0.92
N VAL A 34 -11.66 -11.44 2.06
CA VAL A 34 -10.23 -11.64 2.37
C VAL A 34 -9.98 -13.04 2.94
N ARG A 35 -8.76 -13.52 2.82
CA ARG A 35 -8.25 -14.73 3.50
C ARG A 35 -6.89 -14.44 4.10
N ARG A 36 -6.70 -14.92 5.31
CA ARG A 36 -5.43 -14.81 6.02
C ARG A 36 -4.37 -15.70 5.37
N ALA A 37 -3.22 -15.11 5.06
CA ALA A 37 -2.01 -15.81 4.65
C ALA A 37 -1.06 -16.03 5.84
N ALA A 38 -0.93 -15.02 6.71
CA ALA A 38 -0.16 -15.04 7.95
C ALA A 38 -0.77 -14.03 8.94
N PRO A 39 -0.36 -13.97 10.20
CA PRO A 39 -0.74 -12.89 11.11
C PRO A 39 -0.49 -11.52 10.49
N GLY A 40 -1.53 -10.69 10.40
CA GLY A 40 -1.46 -9.37 9.76
C GLY A 40 -1.39 -9.36 8.23
N VAL A 41 -1.27 -10.52 7.57
CA VAL A 41 -1.11 -10.63 6.10
C VAL A 41 -2.33 -11.32 5.50
N TYR A 42 -2.98 -10.63 4.54
CA TYR A 42 -4.22 -11.10 3.92
C TYR A 42 -4.17 -11.08 2.41
N SER A 43 -4.80 -12.09 1.80
CA SER A 43 -5.08 -12.12 0.38
C SER A 43 -6.46 -11.52 0.11
N TRP A 44 -6.55 -10.58 -0.82
CA TRP A 44 -7.82 -10.05 -1.31
C TRP A 44 -8.44 -11.03 -2.30
N LEU A 45 -9.67 -11.46 -2.03
CA LEU A 45 -10.44 -12.30 -2.94
C LEU A 45 -11.23 -11.43 -3.94
N PRO A 46 -11.81 -12.00 -5.01
CA PRO A 46 -12.37 -11.21 -6.12
C PRO A 46 -13.34 -10.12 -5.71
N LEU A 47 -14.26 -10.37 -4.77
CA LEU A 47 -15.21 -9.34 -4.31
C LEU A 47 -14.54 -8.28 -3.44
N GLY A 48 -13.64 -8.70 -2.56
CA GLY A 48 -12.88 -7.79 -1.72
C GLY A 48 -11.99 -6.85 -2.54
N LEU A 49 -11.28 -7.40 -3.53
CA LEU A 49 -10.45 -6.61 -4.44
C LEU A 49 -11.28 -5.61 -5.26
N ARG A 50 -12.49 -6.00 -5.69
CA ARG A 50 -13.40 -5.06 -6.39
C ARG A 50 -13.86 -3.93 -5.50
N ALA A 51 -14.14 -4.21 -4.22
CA ALA A 51 -14.51 -3.17 -3.25
C ALA A 51 -13.32 -2.22 -2.99
N LEU A 52 -12.12 -2.78 -2.76
CA LEU A 52 -10.90 -2.00 -2.58
C LEU A 52 -10.65 -1.05 -3.76
N ARG A 53 -10.67 -1.57 -4.99
CA ARG A 53 -10.46 -0.74 -6.20
C ARG A 53 -11.49 0.37 -6.38
N LYS A 54 -12.72 0.18 -5.89
CA LYS A 54 -13.72 1.26 -5.90
C LYS A 54 -13.36 2.37 -4.91
N ILE A 55 -12.89 2.00 -3.73
CA ILE A 55 -12.43 2.97 -2.72
C ILE A 55 -11.21 3.72 -3.25
N GLU A 56 -10.23 3.02 -3.81
CA GLU A 56 -9.07 3.64 -4.47
C GLU A 56 -9.50 4.61 -5.58
N GLY A 57 -10.51 4.24 -6.39
CA GLY A 57 -11.06 5.10 -7.44
C GLY A 57 -11.63 6.41 -6.89
N VAL A 58 -12.40 6.35 -5.80
CA VAL A 58 -12.94 7.55 -5.14
C VAL A 58 -11.81 8.45 -4.62
N VAL A 59 -10.79 7.87 -4.00
CA VAL A 59 -9.63 8.64 -3.50
C VAL A 59 -8.90 9.32 -4.66
N ARG A 60 -8.66 8.60 -5.79
CA ARG A 60 -8.03 9.18 -6.97
C ARG A 60 -8.83 10.34 -7.54
N GLU A 61 -10.13 10.16 -7.73
CA GLU A 61 -11.00 11.20 -8.26
C GLU A 61 -10.93 12.49 -7.44
N GLU A 62 -10.91 12.39 -6.11
CA GLU A 62 -10.79 13.56 -5.22
C GLU A 62 -9.38 14.18 -5.25
N MET A 63 -8.34 13.37 -5.28
CA MET A 63 -6.96 13.86 -5.35
C MET A 63 -6.67 14.53 -6.70
N ASP A 64 -7.12 13.94 -7.80
CA ASP A 64 -6.98 14.53 -9.14
C ASP A 64 -7.77 15.83 -9.26
N ALA A 65 -8.99 15.91 -8.68
CA ALA A 65 -9.81 17.12 -8.67
C ALA A 65 -9.15 18.29 -7.94
N MET A 66 -8.28 18.01 -6.96
CA MET A 66 -7.46 19.02 -6.28
C MET A 66 -6.18 19.40 -7.05
N GLY A 67 -5.95 18.84 -8.23
CA GLY A 67 -4.75 19.05 -9.03
C GLY A 67 -3.55 18.22 -8.60
N GLY A 68 -3.78 17.15 -7.83
CA GLY A 68 -2.75 16.17 -7.50
C GLY A 68 -2.33 15.35 -8.71
N GLN A 69 -1.10 14.87 -8.73
CA GLN A 69 -0.56 13.99 -9.75
C GLN A 69 -0.13 12.68 -9.11
N GLU A 70 -0.71 11.56 -9.57
CA GLU A 70 -0.43 10.23 -9.03
C GLU A 70 0.96 9.76 -9.44
N LEU A 71 1.73 9.25 -8.48
CA LEU A 71 3.00 8.54 -8.70
C LEU A 71 2.86 7.11 -8.17
N LEU A 72 3.75 6.24 -8.60
CA LEU A 72 3.89 4.90 -8.04
C LEU A 72 5.36 4.63 -7.76
N PHE A 73 5.73 4.65 -6.50
CA PHE A 73 7.06 4.29 -6.05
C PHE A 73 7.19 2.79 -5.77
N PRO A 74 8.40 2.21 -5.89
CA PRO A 74 8.64 0.83 -5.51
C PRO A 74 8.38 0.62 -4.01
N ALA A 75 7.89 -0.56 -3.65
CA ALA A 75 7.79 -0.96 -2.24
C ALA A 75 9.17 -1.31 -1.64
N LEU A 76 10.10 -1.78 -2.47
CA LEU A 76 11.46 -2.10 -2.08
C LEU A 76 12.37 -0.91 -2.40
N LEU A 77 12.98 -0.33 -1.37
CA LEU A 77 13.67 0.95 -1.43
C LEU A 77 15.13 0.81 -0.97
N PRO A 78 16.05 1.65 -1.50
CA PRO A 78 17.43 1.71 -1.03
C PRO A 78 17.52 2.39 0.35
N ARG A 79 18.57 2.07 1.10
CA ARG A 79 18.83 2.59 2.45
C ARG A 79 19.12 4.10 2.48
N GLU A 80 19.85 4.60 1.49
CA GLU A 80 20.48 5.91 1.53
C GLU A 80 19.50 7.08 1.79
N PRO A 81 18.32 7.17 1.13
CA PRO A 81 17.37 8.25 1.42
C PRO A 81 16.88 8.24 2.88
N TYR A 82 16.67 7.06 3.44
CA TYR A 82 16.20 6.89 4.83
C TYR A 82 17.29 7.10 5.86
N GLU A 83 18.54 6.88 5.49
CA GLU A 83 19.70 7.22 6.32
C GLU A 83 19.90 8.75 6.36
N ALA A 84 19.72 9.44 5.23
CA ALA A 84 19.82 10.89 5.16
C ALA A 84 18.80 11.63 6.04
N THR A 85 17.64 11.03 6.28
CA THR A 85 16.61 11.57 7.19
C THR A 85 16.68 10.99 8.61
N ASN A 86 17.68 10.16 8.91
CA ASN A 86 17.83 9.39 10.15
C ASN A 86 16.74 8.33 10.41
N ARG A 87 15.76 8.19 9.53
CA ARG A 87 14.65 7.22 9.68
C ARG A 87 15.13 5.77 9.63
N TRP A 88 16.24 5.49 8.96
CA TRP A 88 16.85 4.15 8.98
C TRP A 88 17.16 3.68 10.42
N ALA A 89 17.61 4.57 11.30
CA ALA A 89 17.87 4.24 12.70
C ALA A 89 16.62 4.36 13.58
N GLU A 90 15.85 5.43 13.41
CA GLU A 90 14.70 5.76 14.27
C GLU A 90 13.56 4.75 14.22
N TYR A 91 13.30 4.13 13.07
CA TYR A 91 12.26 3.09 12.94
C TYR A 91 12.60 1.80 13.72
N GLY A 92 13.84 1.60 14.16
CA GLY A 92 14.20 0.44 14.96
C GLY A 92 13.81 -0.89 14.32
N ASP A 93 13.18 -1.75 15.09
CA ASP A 93 12.75 -3.08 14.67
C ASP A 93 11.47 -3.09 13.82
N ASP A 94 10.75 -1.98 13.76
CA ASP A 94 9.54 -1.84 12.94
C ASP A 94 9.87 -1.75 11.43
N LEU A 95 11.14 -1.47 11.09
CA LEU A 95 11.57 -1.40 9.70
C LEU A 95 12.02 -2.77 9.17
N PHE A 96 11.33 -3.25 8.14
CA PHE A 96 11.75 -4.45 7.42
C PHE A 96 13.00 -4.15 6.59
N ARG A 97 14.16 -4.62 7.08
CA ARG A 97 15.46 -4.49 6.42
C ARG A 97 15.84 -5.80 5.73
N LEU A 98 16.42 -5.68 4.57
CA LEU A 98 16.89 -6.83 3.78
C LEU A 98 18.16 -6.46 3.02
N LYS A 99 18.79 -7.45 2.43
CA LYS A 99 19.94 -7.26 1.53
C LYS A 99 19.64 -7.84 0.16
N ASP A 100 20.09 -7.14 -0.86
CA ASP A 100 20.06 -7.69 -2.21
C ASP A 100 21.14 -8.78 -2.39
N ARG A 101 21.18 -9.38 -3.59
CA ARG A 101 22.16 -10.43 -3.90
C ARG A 101 23.61 -9.94 -3.91
N LYS A 102 23.84 -8.64 -3.99
CA LYS A 102 25.16 -8.01 -3.98
C LYS A 102 25.55 -7.49 -2.60
N GLY A 103 24.65 -7.62 -1.61
CA GLY A 103 24.85 -7.20 -0.23
C GLY A 103 24.44 -5.74 0.05
N ALA A 104 23.81 -5.06 -0.90
CA ALA A 104 23.29 -3.72 -0.67
C ALA A 104 22.12 -3.75 0.31
N ASP A 105 22.10 -2.82 1.25
CA ASP A 105 21.02 -2.66 2.22
C ASP A 105 19.78 -2.06 1.56
N MET A 106 18.65 -2.69 1.79
CA MET A 106 17.33 -2.32 1.28
C MET A 106 16.32 -2.34 2.42
N LEU A 107 15.16 -1.72 2.18
CA LEU A 107 14.02 -1.78 3.11
C LEU A 107 12.70 -1.93 2.35
N LEU A 108 11.68 -2.47 3.02
CA LEU A 108 10.30 -2.27 2.56
C LEU A 108 9.84 -0.89 3.06
N GLY A 109 9.43 -0.04 2.13
CA GLY A 109 9.07 1.35 2.43
C GLY A 109 7.89 1.44 3.40
N PRO A 110 8.08 1.96 4.63
CA PRO A 110 6.97 2.22 5.56
C PRO A 110 6.15 3.42 5.11
N THR A 111 6.79 4.34 4.43
CA THR A 111 6.25 5.57 3.84
C THR A 111 7.20 6.06 2.75
N HIS A 112 6.79 7.02 1.91
CA HIS A 112 7.53 7.39 0.70
C HIS A 112 7.91 8.87 0.62
N GLU A 113 7.91 9.64 1.71
CA GLU A 113 8.26 11.07 1.70
C GLU A 113 9.68 11.32 1.17
N GLU A 114 10.63 10.46 1.51
CA GLU A 114 12.00 10.51 0.98
C GLU A 114 12.02 10.34 -0.53
N MET A 115 11.18 9.45 -1.05
CA MET A 115 11.10 9.17 -2.49
C MET A 115 10.45 10.33 -3.25
N PHE A 116 9.38 10.93 -2.69
CA PHE A 116 8.78 12.15 -3.24
C PHE A 116 9.80 13.29 -3.29
N THR A 117 10.51 13.51 -2.20
CA THR A 117 11.54 14.56 -2.10
C THR A 117 12.66 14.34 -3.11
N THR A 118 13.13 13.09 -3.24
CA THR A 118 14.17 12.73 -4.20
C THR A 118 13.69 12.96 -5.63
N ALA A 119 12.49 12.51 -5.98
CA ALA A 119 11.93 12.68 -7.32
C ALA A 119 11.78 14.17 -7.68
N VAL A 120 11.28 14.99 -6.76
CA VAL A 120 11.16 16.44 -6.96
C VAL A 120 12.54 17.08 -7.14
N LYS A 121 13.52 16.74 -6.31
CA LYS A 121 14.89 17.24 -6.40
C LYS A 121 15.56 16.89 -7.74
N ASP A 122 15.29 15.70 -8.26
CA ASP A 122 15.90 15.23 -9.52
C ASP A 122 15.27 15.87 -10.76
N LEU A 123 13.98 16.23 -10.69
CA LEU A 123 13.22 16.75 -11.82
C LEU A 123 13.13 18.28 -11.84
N TYR A 124 13.12 18.93 -10.68
CA TYR A 124 12.90 20.35 -10.54
C TYR A 124 14.18 21.06 -10.06
N SER A 125 14.54 22.13 -10.75
CA SER A 125 15.75 22.92 -10.43
C SER A 125 15.46 24.37 -10.08
N SER A 126 14.22 24.82 -10.21
CA SER A 126 13.81 26.21 -9.97
C SER A 126 12.62 26.30 -9.03
N TYR A 127 12.61 27.33 -8.18
CA TYR A 127 11.43 27.65 -7.37
C TYR A 127 10.19 28.00 -8.22
N LYS A 128 10.38 28.33 -9.50
CA LYS A 128 9.29 28.62 -10.44
C LYS A 128 8.52 27.36 -10.87
N ASP A 129 9.09 26.18 -10.62
CA ASP A 129 8.45 24.89 -10.89
C ASP A 129 7.39 24.55 -9.83
N PHE A 130 7.31 25.35 -8.75
CA PHE A 130 6.38 25.15 -7.64
C PHE A 130 5.21 26.14 -7.66
N PRO A 131 4.05 25.81 -7.10
CA PRO A 131 3.79 24.59 -6.31
C PRO A 131 3.53 23.36 -7.18
N VAL A 132 3.79 22.18 -6.63
CA VAL A 132 3.40 20.88 -7.18
C VAL A 132 2.72 20.04 -6.09
N THR A 133 1.65 19.36 -6.43
CA THR A 133 0.95 18.43 -5.55
C THR A 133 1.09 17.02 -6.11
N LEU A 134 1.66 16.13 -5.33
CA LEU A 134 1.94 14.73 -5.70
C LEU A 134 1.31 13.80 -4.68
N TYR A 135 0.85 12.62 -5.13
CA TYR A 135 0.31 11.57 -4.24
C TYR A 135 0.61 10.16 -4.77
N GLN A 136 0.45 9.15 -3.89
CA GLN A 136 0.56 7.73 -4.23
C GLN A 136 -0.58 6.94 -3.60
#